data_cde8644b17c7dd370ac909334fe98b2e
#
_entry.id   cde8644b17c7dd370ac909334fe98b2e
#
_cell.length_a   1.000
_cell.length_b   1.000
_cell.length_c   1.000
_cell.angle_alpha   90.00
_cell.angle_beta   90.00
_cell.angle_gamma   90.00
#
_symmetry.space_group_name_H-M   'P 1'
#
loop_
_entity.id
_entity.type
_entity.pdbx_description
1 polymer ?
#
loop_
_entity_poly.entity_id
_entity_poly.type
_entity_poly.pdbx_seq_one_letter_code
_entity_poly.pdbx_strand_id
1 'polypeptide(L)'
;MQDRPVHVDEDALLAAVREQWDPEVDALDHQPVGFGAHHWRATADGRARWFVTVDELGLRHDAASLESAYSGAVALHAAGLDFLHVPVVARSGTCTVALPAGSHGLAVSVTPWLGDAREPEAPGAEAALLARLHGARPVPLPQWAPRVPASFTDDLASRLGRPWTDGPLGEEARALTTSRRSRVERWYEEYAALARTVDPDQFVVTHGEPGVHNQLVTGGRVVLVDTESLMLAPAERDLSGVWPVGRDWLDRYGSVPRPDRLRLFELEWVLGEVHEYTVWLSGRHTGSPDDVVALGGLRAELEKDLG
;
A
#
# COMPACT_ATOMS: atom_id res chain seq x y z
N MET A 1 -0.43 7.23 8.62
CA MET A 1 0.53 7.38 9.74
C MET A 1 -0.14 8.13 10.89
N GLN A 2 0.11 7.71 12.15
CA GLN A 2 -0.46 8.35 13.34
C GLN A 2 0.28 9.64 13.68
N ASP A 3 1.59 9.62 13.49
CA ASP A 3 2.44 10.75 13.79
C ASP A 3 2.34 11.83 12.71
N ARG A 4 2.33 13.10 13.13
CA ARG A 4 2.45 14.22 12.21
C ARG A 4 3.89 14.29 11.71
N PRO A 5 4.13 14.26 10.39
CA PRO A 5 5.49 14.22 9.85
C PRO A 5 6.21 15.55 10.06
N VAL A 6 7.35 15.53 10.77
CA VAL A 6 8.15 16.74 11.04
C VAL A 6 8.94 17.22 9.81
N HIS A 7 9.07 16.37 8.80
CA HIS A 7 9.83 16.67 7.58
C HIS A 7 8.95 17.15 6.42
N VAL A 8 7.62 17.18 6.59
CA VAL A 8 6.69 17.77 5.63
C VAL A 8 6.44 19.24 6.00
N ASP A 9 6.85 20.15 5.15
CA ASP A 9 6.51 21.57 5.27
C ASP A 9 5.04 21.76 4.82
N GLU A 10 4.14 21.99 5.77
CA GLU A 10 2.71 22.13 5.48
C GLU A 10 2.36 23.41 4.73
N ASP A 11 3.16 24.48 4.86
CA ASP A 11 2.96 25.69 4.07
C ASP A 11 3.31 25.43 2.59
N ALA A 12 4.40 24.68 2.35
CA ALA A 12 4.76 24.24 1.00
C ALA A 12 3.72 23.25 0.44
N LEU A 13 3.21 22.34 1.26
CA LEU A 13 2.14 21.41 0.87
C LEU A 13 0.86 22.16 0.48
N LEU A 14 0.43 23.12 1.31
CA LEU A 14 -0.75 23.95 1.02
C LEU A 14 -0.55 24.76 -0.27
N ALA A 15 0.63 25.34 -0.47
CA ALA A 15 0.95 26.06 -1.70
C ALA A 15 0.89 25.15 -2.93
N ALA A 16 1.42 23.92 -2.86
CA ALA A 16 1.37 22.95 -3.95
C ALA A 16 -0.08 22.52 -4.27
N VAL A 17 -0.92 22.26 -3.25
CA VAL A 17 -2.33 21.92 -3.45
C VAL A 17 -3.08 23.05 -4.15
N ARG A 18 -2.86 24.30 -3.72
CA ARG A 18 -3.46 25.49 -4.35
C ARG A 18 -3.03 25.68 -5.79
N GLU A 19 -1.75 25.54 -6.05
CA GLU A 19 -1.19 25.73 -7.38
C GLU A 19 -1.66 24.65 -8.36
N GLN A 20 -1.65 23.38 -7.91
CA GLN A 20 -1.80 22.25 -8.82
C GLN A 20 -3.24 21.73 -8.93
N TRP A 21 -4.07 21.89 -7.90
CA TRP A 21 -5.44 21.35 -7.91
C TRP A 21 -6.52 22.41 -7.66
N ASP A 22 -6.49 23.10 -6.52
CA ASP A 22 -7.60 23.96 -6.12
C ASP A 22 -7.11 25.23 -5.40
N PRO A 23 -7.13 26.40 -6.06
CA PRO A 23 -6.66 27.67 -5.49
C PRO A 23 -7.51 28.17 -4.31
N GLU A 24 -8.72 27.62 -4.13
CA GLU A 24 -9.64 28.02 -3.06
C GLU A 24 -9.36 27.29 -1.74
N VAL A 25 -8.50 26.28 -1.72
CA VAL A 25 -8.15 25.57 -0.48
C VAL A 25 -7.53 26.55 0.51
N ASP A 26 -8.09 26.64 1.70
CA ASP A 26 -7.68 27.58 2.73
C ASP A 26 -6.96 26.93 3.92
N ALA A 27 -7.18 25.62 4.18
CA ALA A 27 -6.56 24.90 5.28
C ALA A 27 -6.28 23.42 4.96
N LEU A 28 -5.29 22.87 5.68
CA LEU A 28 -4.96 21.45 5.72
C LEU A 28 -5.04 20.96 7.17
N ASP A 29 -5.80 19.90 7.40
CA ASP A 29 -5.91 19.22 8.69
C ASP A 29 -5.31 17.83 8.58
N HIS A 30 -4.22 17.54 9.31
CA HIS A 30 -3.60 16.21 9.35
C HIS A 30 -4.61 15.14 9.77
N GLN A 31 -4.64 14.03 9.02
CA GLN A 31 -5.51 12.89 9.27
C GLN A 31 -4.64 11.72 9.71
N PRO A 32 -4.73 11.27 10.98
CA PRO A 32 -3.93 10.14 11.50
C PRO A 32 -4.56 8.80 11.07
N VAL A 33 -4.65 8.55 9.79
CA VAL A 33 -5.23 7.34 9.19
C VAL A 33 -4.20 6.64 8.30
N GLY A 34 -4.41 5.34 8.07
CA GLY A 34 -3.53 4.53 7.22
C GLY A 34 -2.15 4.27 7.83
N PHE A 35 -1.33 3.54 7.07
CA PHE A 35 0.07 3.24 7.38
C PHE A 35 0.89 3.29 6.09
N GLY A 36 2.06 3.94 6.12
CA GLY A 36 2.95 4.06 4.96
C GLY A 36 2.96 5.43 4.30
N ALA A 37 1.85 6.19 4.31
CA ALA A 37 1.78 7.55 3.82
C ALA A 37 1.19 8.51 4.86
N HIS A 38 1.35 9.81 4.64
CA HIS A 38 0.76 10.84 5.49
C HIS A 38 -0.42 11.51 4.77
N HIS A 39 -1.46 11.85 5.53
CA HIS A 39 -2.70 12.34 4.94
C HIS A 39 -3.19 13.63 5.56
N TRP A 40 -3.82 14.47 4.75
CA TRP A 40 -4.50 15.70 5.18
C TRP A 40 -5.87 15.81 4.53
N ARG A 41 -6.79 16.39 5.28
CA ARG A 41 -8.04 16.90 4.75
C ARG A 41 -7.82 18.34 4.31
N ALA A 42 -8.03 18.62 3.03
CA ALA A 42 -8.00 19.99 2.51
C ALA A 42 -9.41 20.57 2.48
N THR A 43 -9.55 21.80 3.03
CA THR A 43 -10.83 22.53 3.11
C THR A 43 -10.78 23.80 2.30
N ALA A 44 -11.94 24.21 1.81
CA ALA A 44 -12.19 25.51 1.24
C ALA A 44 -13.55 26.02 1.75
N ASP A 45 -13.60 27.27 2.25
CA ASP A 45 -14.81 27.85 2.86
C ASP A 45 -15.41 26.95 3.95
N GLY A 46 -14.55 26.32 4.77
CA GLY A 46 -14.95 25.43 5.86
C GLY A 46 -15.52 24.06 5.41
N ARG A 47 -15.43 23.72 4.13
CA ARG A 47 -15.91 22.44 3.59
C ARG A 47 -14.74 21.57 3.14
N ALA A 48 -14.73 20.31 3.57
CA ALA A 48 -13.75 19.35 3.07
C ALA A 48 -13.98 19.10 1.58
N ARG A 49 -12.93 19.24 0.78
CA ARG A 49 -12.95 19.02 -0.68
C ARG A 49 -12.07 17.87 -1.11
N TRP A 50 -10.88 17.78 -0.50
CA TRP A 50 -9.85 16.87 -0.96
C TRP A 50 -9.24 16.06 0.18
N PHE A 51 -8.89 14.84 -0.12
CA PHE A 51 -7.98 14.01 0.66
C PHE A 51 -6.60 14.12 -0.01
N VAL A 52 -5.64 14.66 0.72
CA VAL A 52 -4.27 14.89 0.25
C VAL A 52 -3.39 13.80 0.83
N THR A 53 -2.66 13.10 -0.02
CA THR A 53 -1.69 12.07 0.37
C THR A 53 -0.29 12.56 0.07
N VAL A 54 0.63 12.35 1.00
CA VAL A 54 2.06 12.59 0.83
C VAL A 54 2.79 11.28 1.03
N ASP A 55 3.34 10.77 -0.06
CA ASP A 55 4.11 9.53 -0.13
C ASP A 55 5.59 9.82 0.02
N GLU A 56 6.28 9.04 0.87
CA GLU A 56 7.73 9.01 0.92
C GLU A 56 8.26 8.05 -0.15
N LEU A 57 8.96 8.60 -1.15
CA LEU A 57 9.55 7.79 -2.21
C LEU A 57 10.79 7.03 -1.70
N GLY A 58 10.85 5.74 -1.99
CA GLY A 58 11.94 4.89 -1.54
C GLY A 58 11.65 3.40 -1.64
N LEU A 59 11.40 2.74 -0.52
CA LEU A 59 11.27 1.28 -0.49
C LEU A 59 10.04 0.75 -1.24
N ARG A 60 8.91 1.43 -1.14
CA ARG A 60 7.65 0.98 -1.75
C ARG A 60 7.52 1.43 -3.19
N HIS A 61 7.73 2.72 -3.43
CA HIS A 61 7.54 3.36 -4.72
C HIS A 61 8.69 4.31 -5.04
N ASP A 62 9.09 4.36 -6.30
CA ASP A 62 9.74 5.54 -6.88
C ASP A 62 8.68 6.44 -7.54
N ALA A 63 9.08 7.64 -7.95
CA ALA A 63 8.18 8.61 -8.56
C ALA A 63 7.52 8.08 -9.85
N ALA A 64 8.21 7.27 -10.63
CA ALA A 64 7.72 6.77 -11.89
C ALA A 64 6.69 5.64 -11.70
N SER A 65 6.95 4.72 -10.77
CA SER A 65 6.02 3.62 -10.45
C SER A 65 4.73 4.14 -9.82
N LEU A 66 4.82 5.09 -8.88
CA LEU A 66 3.67 5.72 -8.25
C LEU A 66 2.81 6.48 -9.28
N GLU A 67 3.42 7.33 -10.11
CA GLU A 67 2.73 8.05 -11.18
C GLU A 67 2.07 7.09 -12.18
N SER A 68 2.75 5.99 -12.54
CA SER A 68 2.20 4.97 -13.44
C SER A 68 0.98 4.27 -12.85
N ALA A 69 1.01 3.92 -11.55
CA ALA A 69 -0.14 3.31 -10.87
C ALA A 69 -1.34 4.25 -10.84
N TYR A 70 -1.15 5.50 -10.44
CA TYR A 70 -2.22 6.50 -10.38
C TYR A 70 -2.78 6.89 -11.74
N SER A 71 -1.92 7.11 -12.73
CA SER A 71 -2.38 7.37 -14.11
C SER A 71 -3.16 6.18 -14.69
N GLY A 72 -2.74 4.96 -14.38
CA GLY A 72 -3.45 3.75 -14.73
C GLY A 72 -4.82 3.66 -14.04
N ALA A 73 -4.90 4.02 -12.75
CA ALA A 73 -6.16 4.09 -12.02
C ALA A 73 -7.15 5.06 -12.67
N VAL A 74 -6.69 6.27 -13.03
CA VAL A 74 -7.48 7.27 -13.73
C VAL A 74 -7.98 6.74 -15.07
N ALA A 75 -7.12 6.08 -15.85
CA ALA A 75 -7.48 5.48 -17.14
C ALA A 75 -8.53 4.36 -16.99
N LEU A 76 -8.38 3.49 -15.98
CA LEU A 76 -9.35 2.42 -15.69
C LEU A 76 -10.70 2.98 -15.24
N HIS A 77 -10.68 4.00 -14.38
CA HIS A 77 -11.90 4.69 -13.96
C HIS A 77 -12.63 5.28 -15.17
N ALA A 78 -11.92 5.98 -16.05
CA ALA A 78 -12.48 6.54 -17.29
C ALA A 78 -13.00 5.45 -18.26
N ALA A 79 -12.43 4.24 -18.20
CA ALA A 79 -12.90 3.08 -18.95
C ALA A 79 -14.11 2.37 -18.32
N GLY A 80 -14.69 2.89 -17.22
CA GLY A 80 -15.91 2.41 -16.60
C GLY A 80 -15.72 1.60 -15.31
N LEU A 81 -14.51 1.55 -14.74
CA LEU A 81 -14.28 1.00 -13.41
C LEU A 81 -14.53 2.07 -12.34
N ASP A 82 -15.74 2.57 -12.28
CA ASP A 82 -16.21 3.69 -11.46
C ASP A 82 -16.19 3.44 -9.94
N PHE A 83 -15.86 2.22 -9.54
CA PHE A 83 -15.63 1.84 -8.15
C PHE A 83 -14.18 2.09 -7.68
N LEU A 84 -13.26 2.45 -8.56
CA LEU A 84 -11.93 2.91 -8.15
C LEU A 84 -12.00 4.37 -7.75
N HIS A 85 -11.60 4.68 -6.53
CA HIS A 85 -11.44 6.06 -6.07
C HIS A 85 -10.05 6.53 -6.46
N VAL A 86 -9.99 7.41 -7.46
CA VAL A 86 -8.76 7.73 -8.16
C VAL A 86 -8.30 9.16 -7.91
N PRO A 87 -6.99 9.45 -8.02
CA PRO A 87 -6.48 10.80 -7.89
C PRO A 87 -6.98 11.72 -9.02
N VAL A 88 -7.03 12.99 -8.69
CA VAL A 88 -7.32 14.07 -9.64
C VAL A 88 -6.01 14.48 -10.32
N VAL A 89 -6.04 14.52 -11.65
CA VAL A 89 -4.89 14.98 -12.43
C VAL A 89 -4.59 16.44 -12.11
N ALA A 90 -3.35 16.72 -11.71
CA ALA A 90 -2.86 18.06 -11.42
C ALA A 90 -2.80 18.93 -12.68
N ARG A 91 -2.66 20.23 -12.53
CA ARG A 91 -2.49 21.18 -13.67
C ARG A 91 -1.23 20.91 -14.47
N SER A 92 -0.20 20.31 -13.85
CA SER A 92 1.00 19.82 -14.54
C SER A 92 0.73 18.71 -15.54
N GLY A 93 -0.45 18.04 -15.47
CA GLY A 93 -0.80 16.89 -16.30
C GLY A 93 -0.42 15.54 -15.70
N THR A 94 0.08 15.50 -14.46
CA THR A 94 0.45 14.30 -13.71
C THR A 94 -0.53 14.05 -12.56
N CYS A 95 -0.58 12.84 -12.01
CA CYS A 95 -1.35 12.53 -10.81
C CYS A 95 -0.59 12.91 -9.53
N THR A 96 0.74 12.97 -9.61
CA THR A 96 1.61 13.29 -8.49
C THR A 96 2.42 14.55 -8.76
N VAL A 97 2.74 15.28 -7.69
CA VAL A 97 3.60 16.46 -7.71
C VAL A 97 4.67 16.31 -6.64
N ALA A 98 5.93 16.55 -7.01
CA ALA A 98 7.02 16.50 -6.05
C ALA A 98 6.95 17.69 -5.09
N LEU A 99 7.15 17.45 -3.79
CA LEU A 99 7.42 18.51 -2.83
C LEU A 99 8.92 18.73 -2.70
N PRO A 100 9.35 20.00 -2.57
CA PRO A 100 10.69 20.31 -2.16
C PRO A 100 10.89 19.79 -0.73
N ALA A 101 11.61 18.74 -0.56
CA ALA A 101 11.93 18.21 0.76
C ALA A 101 13.35 17.69 0.80
N GLY A 102 13.95 17.68 2.00
CA GLY A 102 15.30 17.25 2.30
C GLY A 102 15.88 16.07 1.49
N SER A 103 16.52 15.11 2.15
CA SER A 103 17.22 14.01 1.47
C SER A 103 16.31 12.93 0.84
N HIS A 104 15.00 12.96 1.10
CA HIS A 104 14.02 12.00 0.57
C HIS A 104 13.00 12.71 -0.31
N GLY A 105 12.73 12.15 -1.49
CA GLY A 105 11.69 12.66 -2.36
C GLY A 105 10.31 12.46 -1.72
N LEU A 106 9.46 13.48 -1.77
CA LEU A 106 8.06 13.39 -1.39
C LEU A 106 7.19 13.61 -2.62
N ALA A 107 6.15 12.80 -2.77
CA ALA A 107 5.15 12.93 -3.81
C ALA A 107 3.79 13.26 -3.19
N VAL A 108 3.11 14.26 -3.74
CA VAL A 108 1.77 14.66 -3.32
C VAL A 108 0.77 14.18 -4.35
N SER A 109 -0.29 13.55 -3.92
CA SER A 109 -1.48 13.26 -4.72
C SER A 109 -2.73 13.75 -4.01
N VAL A 110 -3.81 13.92 -4.78
CA VAL A 110 -5.08 14.44 -4.26
C VAL A 110 -6.23 13.61 -4.81
N THR A 111 -7.11 13.13 -3.92
CA THR A 111 -8.37 12.49 -4.29
C THR A 111 -9.56 13.30 -3.77
N PRO A 112 -10.77 13.18 -4.37
CA PRO A 112 -11.96 13.81 -3.82
C PRO A 112 -12.24 13.36 -2.38
N TRP A 113 -12.67 14.29 -1.52
CA TRP A 113 -13.07 13.93 -0.16
C TRP A 113 -14.38 13.13 -0.16
N LEU A 114 -14.38 11.96 0.46
CA LEU A 114 -15.56 11.11 0.63
C LEU A 114 -16.24 11.40 1.97
N GLY A 115 -17.10 12.42 2.01
CA GLY A 115 -17.67 12.96 3.26
C GLY A 115 -18.68 12.05 3.96
N ASP A 116 -19.29 11.12 3.24
CA ASP A 116 -20.27 10.14 3.75
C ASP A 116 -19.71 8.71 3.81
N ALA A 117 -18.39 8.57 3.61
CA ALA A 117 -17.75 7.28 3.54
C ALA A 117 -17.78 6.56 4.89
N ARG A 118 -18.07 5.28 4.86
CA ARG A 118 -18.04 4.36 6.00
C ARG A 118 -17.50 3.00 5.58
N GLU A 119 -17.04 2.22 6.53
CA GLU A 119 -16.65 0.85 6.27
C GLU A 119 -17.84 -0.01 5.81
N PRO A 120 -17.61 -1.05 4.98
CA PRO A 120 -18.65 -2.02 4.63
C PRO A 120 -19.20 -2.73 5.87
N GLU A 121 -20.51 -2.92 5.93
CA GLU A 121 -21.17 -3.66 7.03
C GLU A 121 -20.86 -5.15 7.04
N ALA A 122 -20.48 -5.69 5.88
CA ALA A 122 -20.15 -7.10 5.72
C ALA A 122 -19.01 -7.28 4.71
N PRO A 123 -18.10 -8.23 4.95
CA PRO A 123 -17.06 -8.59 4.00
C PRO A 123 -17.66 -9.25 2.74
N GLY A 124 -16.93 -9.23 1.64
CA GLY A 124 -17.25 -9.95 0.42
C GLY A 124 -17.97 -9.15 -0.66
N ALA A 125 -18.25 -7.85 -0.43
CA ALA A 125 -18.76 -6.96 -1.47
C ALA A 125 -17.75 -6.76 -2.62
N GLU A 126 -16.46 -6.90 -2.30
CA GLU A 126 -15.33 -6.75 -3.23
C GLU A 126 -15.25 -7.84 -4.29
N ALA A 127 -15.82 -9.03 -4.08
CA ALA A 127 -15.71 -10.16 -5.02
C ALA A 127 -16.07 -9.78 -6.46
N ALA A 128 -17.24 -9.15 -6.65
CA ALA A 128 -17.70 -8.72 -7.97
C ALA A 128 -16.86 -7.54 -8.51
N LEU A 129 -16.33 -6.68 -7.63
CA LEU A 129 -15.45 -5.57 -8.01
C LEU A 129 -14.11 -6.11 -8.49
N LEU A 130 -13.53 -7.08 -7.78
CA LEU A 130 -12.28 -7.75 -8.19
C LEU A 130 -12.47 -8.53 -9.49
N ALA A 131 -13.61 -9.22 -9.69
CA ALA A 131 -13.92 -9.86 -10.97
C ALA A 131 -13.93 -8.84 -12.13
N ARG A 132 -14.50 -7.66 -11.92
CA ARG A 132 -14.50 -6.58 -12.92
C ARG A 132 -13.11 -6.02 -13.15
N LEU A 133 -12.32 -5.83 -12.08
CA LEU A 133 -10.95 -5.31 -12.16
C LEU A 133 -10.04 -6.26 -12.93
N HIS A 134 -10.03 -7.56 -12.55
CA HIS A 134 -9.20 -8.59 -13.18
C HIS A 134 -9.64 -8.90 -14.62
N GLY A 135 -10.92 -8.68 -14.94
CA GLY A 135 -11.46 -8.79 -16.31
C GLY A 135 -11.29 -7.53 -17.14
N ALA A 136 -10.76 -6.45 -16.60
CA ALA A 136 -10.57 -5.22 -17.33
C ALA A 136 -9.50 -5.34 -18.42
N ARG A 137 -9.68 -4.57 -19.50
CA ARG A 137 -8.62 -4.45 -20.50
C ARG A 137 -7.40 -3.77 -19.84
N PRO A 138 -6.21 -4.37 -19.97
CA PRO A 138 -5.00 -3.77 -19.43
C PRO A 138 -4.75 -2.36 -19.99
N VAL A 139 -4.32 -1.47 -19.10
CA VAL A 139 -3.78 -0.15 -19.42
C VAL A 139 -2.28 -0.14 -19.08
N PRO A 140 -1.50 0.86 -19.50
CA PRO A 140 -0.12 0.99 -19.02
C PRO A 140 -0.07 1.07 -17.50
N LEU A 141 0.53 0.06 -16.88
CA LEU A 141 0.69 -0.11 -15.44
C LEU A 141 2.07 -0.72 -15.15
N PRO A 142 2.63 -0.53 -13.97
CA PRO A 142 3.77 -1.33 -13.52
C PRO A 142 3.46 -2.83 -13.65
N GLN A 143 4.47 -3.61 -13.95
CA GLN A 143 4.33 -5.07 -13.95
C GLN A 143 4.92 -5.64 -12.67
N TRP A 144 4.25 -6.64 -12.13
CA TRP A 144 4.76 -7.35 -10.98
C TRP A 144 6.14 -7.96 -11.25
N ALA A 145 7.03 -7.74 -10.33
CA ALA A 145 8.29 -8.45 -10.17
C ALA A 145 8.42 -8.83 -8.69
N PRO A 146 9.20 -9.87 -8.35
CA PRO A 146 9.40 -10.25 -6.95
C PRO A 146 9.79 -9.05 -6.08
N ARG A 147 8.93 -8.70 -5.11
CA ARG A 147 9.11 -7.52 -4.23
C ARG A 147 10.23 -7.74 -3.23
N VAL A 148 10.37 -8.97 -2.72
CA VAL A 148 11.40 -9.30 -1.74
C VAL A 148 12.72 -9.52 -2.49
N PRO A 149 13.78 -8.72 -2.20
CA PRO A 149 15.00 -8.75 -2.99
C PRO A 149 15.78 -10.05 -2.80
N ALA A 150 16.57 -10.42 -3.81
CA ALA A 150 17.40 -11.62 -3.76
C ALA A 150 18.45 -11.62 -2.62
N SER A 151 18.83 -10.44 -2.14
CA SER A 151 19.74 -10.26 -1.02
C SER A 151 19.06 -10.30 0.35
N PHE A 152 17.73 -10.48 0.41
CA PHE A 152 16.94 -10.34 1.64
C PHE A 152 17.50 -11.10 2.83
N THR A 153 17.81 -12.39 2.68
CA THR A 153 18.33 -13.23 3.77
C THR A 153 19.71 -12.82 4.23
N ASP A 154 20.59 -12.41 3.32
CA ASP A 154 21.94 -11.93 3.62
C ASP A 154 21.89 -10.56 4.30
N ASP A 155 21.04 -9.66 3.81
CA ASP A 155 20.83 -8.34 4.40
C ASP A 155 20.22 -8.45 5.80
N LEU A 156 19.24 -9.33 6.00
CA LEU A 156 18.66 -9.62 7.29
C LEU A 156 19.70 -10.20 8.25
N ALA A 157 20.49 -11.19 7.81
CA ALA A 157 21.55 -11.79 8.59
C ALA A 157 22.60 -10.76 9.02
N SER A 158 23.04 -9.91 8.08
CA SER A 158 23.98 -8.81 8.35
C SER A 158 23.42 -7.82 9.37
N ARG A 159 22.13 -7.46 9.24
CA ARG A 159 21.45 -6.55 10.16
C ARG A 159 21.31 -7.15 11.55
N LEU A 160 20.93 -8.41 11.68
CA LEU A 160 20.81 -9.14 12.94
C LEU A 160 22.16 -9.34 13.65
N GLY A 161 23.27 -9.36 12.90
CA GLY A 161 24.62 -9.54 13.43
C GLY A 161 25.17 -8.33 14.23
N ARG A 162 24.45 -7.23 14.27
CA ARG A 162 24.82 -6.01 15.01
C ARG A 162 23.70 -5.56 15.94
N PRO A 163 24.02 -4.85 17.04
CA PRO A 163 22.98 -4.27 17.91
C PRO A 163 22.12 -3.25 17.19
N TRP A 164 20.83 -3.17 17.54
CA TRP A 164 19.90 -2.15 17.07
C TRP A 164 19.64 -1.12 18.16
N THR A 165 20.58 -0.22 18.36
CA THR A 165 20.61 0.74 19.47
C THR A 165 20.22 2.16 19.07
N ASP A 166 19.83 2.37 17.80
CA ASP A 166 19.50 3.70 17.28
C ASP A 166 18.08 4.17 17.67
N GLY A 167 17.33 3.33 18.39
CA GLY A 167 16.02 3.64 18.93
C GLY A 167 15.62 2.67 20.07
N PRO A 168 14.59 3.05 20.87
CA PRO A 168 14.23 2.33 22.09
C PRO A 168 13.62 0.93 21.85
N LEU A 169 13.06 0.65 20.66
CA LEU A 169 12.40 -0.61 20.32
C LEU A 169 13.30 -1.58 19.53
N GLY A 170 14.49 -1.12 19.11
CA GLY A 170 15.34 -1.86 18.19
C GLY A 170 15.80 -3.21 18.72
N GLU A 171 16.30 -3.31 19.96
CA GLU A 171 16.79 -4.58 20.53
C GLU A 171 15.65 -5.59 20.76
N GLU A 172 14.44 -5.13 21.10
CA GLU A 172 13.26 -6.00 21.18
C GLU A 172 12.92 -6.58 19.81
N ALA A 173 12.86 -5.74 18.78
CA ALA A 173 12.61 -6.16 17.40
C ALA A 173 13.69 -7.12 16.90
N ARG A 174 14.98 -6.85 17.20
CA ARG A 174 16.10 -7.72 16.84
C ARG A 174 16.01 -9.10 17.50
N ALA A 175 15.71 -9.15 18.79
CA ALA A 175 15.57 -10.40 19.53
C ALA A 175 14.41 -11.24 19.00
N LEU A 176 13.25 -10.61 18.74
CA LEU A 176 12.09 -11.24 18.15
C LEU A 176 12.41 -11.85 16.78
N THR A 177 13.01 -11.06 15.88
CA THR A 177 13.37 -11.51 14.54
C THR A 177 14.43 -12.63 14.59
N THR A 178 15.44 -12.51 15.45
CA THR A 178 16.47 -13.55 15.64
C THR A 178 15.83 -14.87 16.04
N SER A 179 14.84 -14.87 16.93
CA SER A 179 14.17 -16.09 17.40
C SER A 179 13.37 -16.80 16.31
N ARG A 180 13.04 -16.11 15.22
CA ARG A 180 12.26 -16.62 14.09
C ARG A 180 13.06 -16.73 12.77
N ARG A 181 14.35 -16.40 12.81
CA ARG A 181 15.20 -16.30 11.62
C ARG A 181 15.10 -17.52 10.69
N SER A 182 15.26 -18.74 11.23
CA SER A 182 15.21 -19.96 10.41
C SER A 182 13.84 -20.20 9.76
N ARG A 183 12.74 -19.68 10.35
CA ARG A 183 11.41 -19.71 9.74
C ARG A 183 11.36 -18.74 8.56
N VAL A 184 11.82 -17.52 8.75
CA VAL A 184 11.86 -16.48 7.70
C VAL A 184 12.72 -16.92 6.51
N GLU A 185 13.87 -17.57 6.78
CA GLU A 185 14.73 -18.14 5.73
C GLU A 185 14.00 -19.21 4.90
N ARG A 186 13.28 -20.14 5.54
CA ARG A 186 12.48 -21.16 4.83
C ARG A 186 11.35 -20.52 4.01
N TRP A 187 10.63 -19.55 4.55
CA TRP A 187 9.61 -18.81 3.82
C TRP A 187 10.17 -18.12 2.59
N TYR A 188 11.36 -17.54 2.70
CA TYR A 188 12.03 -16.90 1.56
C TYR A 188 12.44 -17.92 0.49
N GLU A 189 12.98 -19.08 0.85
CA GLU A 189 13.31 -20.15 -0.09
C GLU A 189 12.07 -20.60 -0.88
N GLU A 190 10.95 -20.81 -0.19
CA GLU A 190 9.68 -21.17 -0.81
C GLU A 190 9.18 -20.05 -1.74
N TYR A 191 9.14 -18.82 -1.24
CA TYR A 191 8.77 -17.64 -2.02
C TYR A 191 9.58 -17.52 -3.31
N ALA A 192 10.89 -17.58 -3.20
CA ALA A 192 11.79 -17.48 -4.35
C ALA A 192 11.60 -18.62 -5.37
N ALA A 193 11.24 -19.82 -4.89
CA ALA A 193 10.90 -20.94 -5.77
C ALA A 193 9.59 -20.70 -6.53
N LEU A 194 8.54 -20.24 -5.85
CA LEU A 194 7.24 -19.94 -6.44
C LEU A 194 7.31 -18.75 -7.42
N ALA A 195 8.04 -17.70 -7.06
CA ALA A 195 8.19 -16.50 -7.88
C ALA A 195 8.77 -16.81 -9.28
N ARG A 196 9.73 -17.76 -9.37
CA ARG A 196 10.31 -18.18 -10.65
C ARG A 196 9.34 -18.90 -11.59
N THR A 197 8.19 -19.33 -11.11
CA THR A 197 7.17 -20.04 -11.90
C THR A 197 6.08 -19.11 -12.42
N VAL A 198 6.14 -17.82 -12.14
CA VAL A 198 5.15 -16.84 -12.59
C VAL A 198 5.30 -16.58 -14.08
N ASP A 199 4.18 -16.63 -14.79
CA ASP A 199 4.09 -16.36 -16.23
C ASP A 199 3.47 -14.98 -16.44
N PRO A 200 4.21 -14.00 -16.97
CA PRO A 200 3.70 -12.66 -17.22
C PRO A 200 2.53 -12.59 -18.21
N ASP A 201 2.38 -13.59 -19.09
CA ASP A 201 1.28 -13.62 -20.05
C ASP A 201 -0.10 -13.84 -19.36
N GLN A 202 -0.10 -14.21 -18.07
CA GLN A 202 -1.30 -14.42 -17.26
C GLN A 202 -1.61 -13.22 -16.35
N PHE A 203 -0.91 -12.11 -16.49
CA PHE A 203 -1.14 -10.93 -15.66
C PHE A 203 -2.46 -10.25 -15.98
N VAL A 204 -3.14 -9.83 -14.93
CA VAL A 204 -4.35 -9.02 -14.96
C VAL A 204 -4.11 -7.71 -14.21
N VAL A 205 -5.04 -6.78 -14.32
CA VAL A 205 -5.01 -5.57 -13.49
C VAL A 205 -5.32 -5.96 -12.05
N THR A 206 -4.43 -5.64 -11.10
CA THR A 206 -4.62 -5.92 -9.67
C THR A 206 -4.54 -4.64 -8.85
N HIS A 207 -5.28 -4.59 -7.73
CA HIS A 207 -5.28 -3.49 -6.77
C HIS A 207 -4.05 -3.54 -5.85
N GLY A 208 -3.77 -4.71 -5.29
CA GLY A 208 -2.68 -4.97 -4.36
C GLY A 208 -3.13 -5.16 -2.92
N GLU A 209 -4.01 -4.30 -2.45
CA GLU A 209 -4.56 -4.35 -1.10
C GLU A 209 -6.08 -4.11 -1.09
N PRO A 210 -6.91 -5.00 -1.65
CA PRO A 210 -8.35 -4.80 -1.70
C PRO A 210 -9.05 -5.20 -0.39
N GLY A 211 -8.33 -5.30 0.71
CA GLY A 211 -8.86 -5.63 2.04
C GLY A 211 -9.92 -4.63 2.52
N VAL A 212 -10.64 -4.99 3.59
CA VAL A 212 -11.77 -4.19 4.11
C VAL A 212 -11.38 -2.75 4.46
N HIS A 213 -10.13 -2.54 4.89
CA HIS A 213 -9.59 -1.21 5.22
C HIS A 213 -9.45 -0.28 4.01
N ASN A 214 -9.37 -0.84 2.80
CA ASN A 214 -9.34 -0.10 1.54
C ASN A 214 -10.68 -0.16 0.78
N GLN A 215 -11.76 -0.53 1.48
CA GLN A 215 -13.12 -0.52 0.97
C GLN A 215 -13.94 0.52 1.71
N LEU A 216 -14.55 1.45 0.99
CA LEU A 216 -15.45 2.43 1.57
C LEU A 216 -16.82 2.36 0.90
N VAL A 217 -17.88 2.58 1.68
CA VAL A 217 -19.24 2.72 1.16
C VAL A 217 -19.58 4.20 1.11
N THR A 218 -19.83 4.70 -0.08
CA THR A 218 -20.27 6.07 -0.32
C THR A 218 -21.39 6.09 -1.36
N GLY A 219 -22.41 6.92 -1.18
CA GLY A 219 -23.58 6.95 -2.07
C GLY A 219 -24.26 5.58 -2.27
N GLY A 220 -24.17 4.69 -1.25
CA GLY A 220 -24.75 3.33 -1.30
C GLY A 220 -23.95 2.32 -2.13
N ARG A 221 -22.75 2.65 -2.58
CA ARG A 221 -21.86 1.77 -3.37
C ARG A 221 -20.53 1.57 -2.67
N VAL A 222 -19.93 0.38 -2.85
CA VAL A 222 -18.54 0.13 -2.42
C VAL A 222 -17.60 0.73 -3.45
N VAL A 223 -16.61 1.46 -2.97
CA VAL A 223 -15.45 1.95 -3.74
C VAL A 223 -14.18 1.40 -3.13
N LEU A 224 -13.19 1.14 -3.98
CA LEU A 224 -11.85 0.79 -3.57
C LEU A 224 -10.99 2.07 -3.57
N VAL A 225 -10.40 2.35 -2.42
CA VAL A 225 -9.46 3.45 -2.22
C VAL A 225 -8.02 2.93 -2.23
N ASP A 226 -7.03 3.82 -2.19
CA ASP A 226 -5.62 3.46 -2.11
C ASP A 226 -5.11 2.68 -3.34
N THR A 227 -5.12 3.38 -4.47
CA THR A 227 -4.78 2.81 -5.79
C THR A 227 -3.28 2.91 -6.13
N GLU A 228 -2.42 3.27 -5.19
CA GLU A 228 -0.97 3.44 -5.38
C GLU A 228 -0.25 2.16 -5.81
N SER A 229 -0.79 1.02 -5.37
CA SER A 229 -0.27 -0.31 -5.63
C SER A 229 -0.81 -0.99 -6.88
N LEU A 230 -1.62 -0.28 -7.72
CA LEU A 230 -2.14 -0.85 -8.95
C LEU A 230 -1.03 -1.31 -9.89
N MET A 231 -1.12 -2.54 -10.36
CA MET A 231 -0.16 -3.12 -11.30
C MET A 231 -0.74 -4.28 -12.11
N LEU A 232 -0.02 -4.72 -13.13
CA LEU A 232 -0.27 -5.99 -13.80
C LEU A 232 0.42 -7.11 -13.03
N ALA A 233 -0.36 -8.08 -12.54
CA ALA A 233 0.13 -9.20 -11.73
C ALA A 233 -0.82 -10.42 -11.86
N PRO A 234 -0.45 -11.59 -11.32
CA PRO A 234 -1.42 -12.66 -11.09
C PRO A 234 -2.59 -12.20 -10.21
N ALA A 235 -3.82 -12.61 -10.54
CA ALA A 235 -5.04 -12.24 -9.81
C ALA A 235 -4.96 -12.57 -8.31
N GLU A 236 -4.21 -13.60 -7.97
CA GLU A 236 -4.03 -14.05 -6.59
C GLU A 236 -3.31 -13.05 -5.69
N ARG A 237 -2.66 -12.02 -6.26
CA ARG A 237 -2.12 -10.89 -5.50
C ARG A 237 -3.20 -10.19 -4.69
N ASP A 238 -4.36 -9.99 -5.29
CA ASP A 238 -5.50 -9.39 -4.60
C ASP A 238 -6.25 -10.40 -3.73
N LEU A 239 -6.24 -11.66 -4.15
CA LEU A 239 -7.03 -12.70 -3.50
C LEU A 239 -6.38 -13.23 -2.22
N SER A 240 -5.06 -13.20 -2.10
CA SER A 240 -4.34 -13.68 -0.91
C SER A 240 -4.75 -12.92 0.36
N GLY A 241 -5.02 -11.62 0.26
CA GLY A 241 -5.44 -10.78 1.39
C GLY A 241 -6.90 -10.97 1.83
N VAL A 242 -7.73 -11.65 1.00
CA VAL A 242 -9.14 -11.91 1.30
C VAL A 242 -9.45 -13.40 1.48
N TRP A 243 -8.50 -14.27 1.23
CA TRP A 243 -8.62 -15.72 1.39
C TRP A 243 -8.43 -16.16 2.86
N PRO A 244 -9.15 -17.17 3.39
CA PRO A 244 -10.14 -18.02 2.72
C PRO A 244 -11.52 -17.37 2.60
N VAL A 245 -12.19 -17.65 1.48
CA VAL A 245 -13.52 -17.12 1.16
C VAL A 245 -14.56 -18.25 1.11
N GLY A 246 -15.84 -17.91 1.30
CA GLY A 246 -16.94 -18.85 1.15
C GLY A 246 -17.35 -19.06 -0.31
N ARG A 247 -18.24 -20.05 -0.54
CA ARG A 247 -18.75 -20.39 -1.86
C ARG A 247 -19.43 -19.19 -2.54
N ASP A 248 -20.27 -18.45 -1.81
CA ASP A 248 -20.99 -17.28 -2.36
C ASP A 248 -20.04 -16.18 -2.85
N TRP A 249 -18.87 -16.07 -2.25
CA TRP A 249 -17.82 -15.17 -2.70
C TRP A 249 -17.23 -15.64 -4.03
N LEU A 250 -16.87 -16.93 -4.12
CA LEU A 250 -16.33 -17.54 -5.34
C LEU A 250 -17.32 -17.50 -6.50
N ASP A 251 -18.62 -17.72 -6.22
CA ASP A 251 -19.67 -17.62 -7.24
C ASP A 251 -19.79 -16.21 -7.81
N ARG A 252 -19.56 -15.18 -6.99
CA ARG A 252 -19.54 -13.78 -7.43
C ARG A 252 -18.26 -13.39 -8.14
N TYR A 253 -17.12 -13.92 -7.71
CA TYR A 253 -15.82 -13.68 -8.35
C TYR A 253 -15.71 -14.43 -9.68
N GLY A 254 -16.25 -15.64 -9.78
CA GLY A 254 -16.39 -16.40 -11.03
C GLY A 254 -15.21 -17.31 -11.38
N SER A 255 -14.19 -17.41 -10.53
CA SER A 255 -13.07 -18.34 -10.73
C SER A 255 -12.49 -18.84 -9.41
N VAL A 256 -11.75 -19.95 -9.48
CA VAL A 256 -11.04 -20.52 -8.31
C VAL A 256 -9.56 -20.14 -8.43
N PRO A 257 -9.00 -19.46 -7.42
CA PRO A 257 -7.60 -19.08 -7.44
C PRO A 257 -6.68 -20.28 -7.34
N ARG A 258 -5.48 -20.14 -7.85
CA ARG A 258 -4.44 -21.17 -7.82
C ARG A 258 -3.77 -21.17 -6.44
N PRO A 259 -3.73 -22.32 -5.74
CA PRO A 259 -3.17 -22.40 -4.39
C PRO A 259 -1.68 -21.99 -4.32
N ASP A 260 -0.89 -22.35 -5.33
CA ASP A 260 0.53 -21.99 -5.42
C ASP A 260 0.74 -20.48 -5.58
N ARG A 261 -0.19 -19.78 -6.22
CA ARG A 261 -0.17 -18.33 -6.38
C ARG A 261 -0.66 -17.61 -5.11
N LEU A 262 -1.73 -18.09 -4.49
CA LEU A 262 -2.15 -17.58 -3.18
C LEU A 262 -0.99 -17.66 -2.18
N ARG A 263 -0.31 -18.80 -2.15
CA ARG A 263 0.85 -19.02 -1.28
C ARG A 263 2.00 -18.08 -1.60
N LEU A 264 2.28 -17.84 -2.88
CA LEU A 264 3.29 -16.87 -3.31
C LEU A 264 3.04 -15.49 -2.70
N PHE A 265 1.83 -14.96 -2.85
CA PHE A 265 1.51 -13.60 -2.39
C PHE A 265 1.31 -13.50 -0.88
N GLU A 266 0.88 -14.56 -0.21
CA GLU A 266 0.91 -14.64 1.25
C GLU A 266 2.35 -14.51 1.78
N LEU A 267 3.30 -15.25 1.19
CA LEU A 267 4.71 -15.16 1.54
C LEU A 267 5.32 -13.82 1.16
N GLU A 268 4.99 -13.28 -0.01
CA GLU A 268 5.47 -11.96 -0.44
C GLU A 268 5.07 -10.86 0.53
N TRP A 269 3.81 -10.89 0.99
CA TRP A 269 3.32 -9.97 2.00
C TRP A 269 4.12 -10.06 3.30
N VAL A 270 4.15 -11.23 3.90
CA VAL A 270 4.83 -11.43 5.19
C VAL A 270 6.31 -11.07 5.12
N LEU A 271 7.01 -11.52 4.08
CA LEU A 271 8.44 -11.23 3.91
C LEU A 271 8.68 -9.74 3.62
N GLY A 272 7.80 -9.09 2.86
CA GLY A 272 7.84 -7.66 2.61
C GLY A 272 7.69 -6.86 3.90
N GLU A 273 6.69 -7.17 4.71
CA GLU A 273 6.46 -6.54 6.01
C GLU A 273 7.64 -6.77 6.98
N VAL A 274 8.15 -8.00 7.08
CA VAL A 274 9.35 -8.30 7.88
C VAL A 274 10.55 -7.48 7.40
N HIS A 275 10.72 -7.33 6.08
CA HIS A 275 11.79 -6.51 5.52
C HIS A 275 11.64 -5.04 5.95
N GLU A 276 10.48 -4.44 5.72
CA GLU A 276 10.21 -3.02 6.02
C GLU A 276 10.35 -2.72 7.51
N TYR A 277 9.69 -3.51 8.38
CA TYR A 277 9.78 -3.30 9.83
C TYR A 277 11.17 -3.51 10.38
N THR A 278 11.94 -4.47 9.86
CA THR A 278 13.33 -4.67 10.32
C THR A 278 14.27 -3.57 9.83
N VAL A 279 14.03 -2.99 8.65
CA VAL A 279 14.75 -1.79 8.19
C VAL A 279 14.43 -0.61 9.09
N TRP A 280 13.14 -0.35 9.33
CA TRP A 280 12.67 0.73 10.19
C TRP A 280 13.25 0.63 11.60
N LEU A 281 12.98 -0.48 12.31
CA LEU A 281 13.33 -0.64 13.72
C LEU A 281 14.83 -0.85 13.99
N SER A 282 15.62 -1.19 12.96
CA SER A 282 17.10 -1.20 13.07
C SER A 282 17.71 0.17 12.83
N GLY A 283 16.95 1.13 12.31
CA GLY A 283 17.33 2.51 12.10
C GLY A 283 16.97 3.42 13.28
N ARG A 284 17.15 4.73 13.05
CA ARG A 284 16.84 5.74 14.07
C ARG A 284 15.32 5.89 14.23
N HIS A 285 14.84 5.70 15.47
CA HIS A 285 13.44 5.88 15.85
C HIS A 285 13.32 6.34 17.32
N THR A 286 12.17 6.90 17.69
CA THR A 286 11.97 7.59 18.97
C THR A 286 11.08 6.82 19.95
N GLY A 287 10.46 5.72 19.53
CA GLY A 287 9.41 5.00 20.25
C GLY A 287 8.06 5.69 20.13
N SER A 288 7.82 6.35 19.02
CA SER A 288 6.56 7.03 18.68
C SER A 288 5.39 6.04 18.52
N PRO A 289 4.14 6.50 18.46
CA PRO A 289 3.00 5.66 18.13
C PRO A 289 3.19 4.82 16.86
N ASP A 290 3.77 5.39 15.81
CA ASP A 290 4.04 4.65 14.57
C ASP A 290 5.14 3.58 14.75
N ASP A 291 6.17 3.86 15.55
CA ASP A 291 7.20 2.87 15.88
C ASP A 291 6.62 1.68 16.67
N VAL A 292 5.67 1.95 17.58
CA VAL A 292 4.97 0.91 18.34
C VAL A 292 4.07 0.07 17.41
N VAL A 293 3.39 0.69 16.46
CA VAL A 293 2.61 -0.01 15.43
C VAL A 293 3.51 -0.90 14.59
N ALA A 294 4.68 -0.39 14.15
CA ALA A 294 5.66 -1.16 13.38
C ALA A 294 6.19 -2.39 14.15
N LEU A 295 6.49 -2.25 15.45
CA LEU A 295 6.89 -3.39 16.28
C LEU A 295 5.76 -4.42 16.46
N GLY A 296 4.52 -3.94 16.63
CA GLY A 296 3.32 -4.77 16.70
C GLY A 296 3.09 -5.55 15.40
N GLY A 297 3.24 -4.87 14.25
CA GLY A 297 3.16 -5.47 12.92
C GLY A 297 4.23 -6.54 12.70
N LEU A 298 5.50 -6.22 13.00
CA LEU A 298 6.60 -7.19 12.94
C LEU A 298 6.29 -8.45 13.74
N ARG A 299 5.78 -8.30 14.96
CA ARG A 299 5.42 -9.43 15.83
C ARG A 299 4.31 -10.26 15.18
N ALA A 300 3.25 -9.61 14.72
CA ALA A 300 2.11 -10.29 14.09
C ALA A 300 2.55 -11.10 12.86
N GLU A 301 3.41 -10.53 12.00
CA GLU A 301 3.92 -11.23 10.82
C GLU A 301 4.81 -12.44 11.20
N LEU A 302 5.70 -12.28 12.17
CA LEU A 302 6.59 -13.36 12.62
C LEU A 302 5.87 -14.49 13.39
N GLU A 303 4.67 -14.24 13.92
CA GLU A 303 3.84 -15.21 14.65
C GLU A 303 2.85 -15.96 13.75
N LYS A 304 2.66 -15.53 12.50
CA LYS A 304 1.77 -16.24 11.54
C LYS A 304 2.19 -17.71 11.41
N ASP A 305 1.19 -18.59 11.42
CA ASP A 305 1.39 -20.00 11.12
C ASP A 305 1.16 -20.25 9.63
N LEU A 306 2.23 -20.16 8.88
CA LEU A 306 2.23 -20.37 7.44
C LEU A 306 2.78 -21.76 7.04
N GLY A 307 2.91 -22.68 7.98
CA GLY A 307 3.46 -23.99 7.73
C GLY A 307 4.99 -24.07 7.86
#